data_edd8db46d7dc3244f6843a5d9a472ae3
#
_entry.id   edd8db46d7dc3244f6843a5d9a472ae3
#
_cell.length_a   1.000
_cell.length_b   1.000
_cell.length_c   1.000
_cell.angle_alpha   90.00
_cell.angle_beta   90.00
_cell.angle_gamma   90.00
#
_symmetry.space_group_name_H-M   'P 1'
#
loop_
_entity.id
_entity.type
_entity.pdbx_description
1 polymer ?
#
loop_
_entity_poly.entity_id
_entity_poly.type
_entity_poly.pdbx_seq_one_letter_code
_entity_poly.pdbx_strand_id
1 'polypeptide(L)'
;MQIIISDDAKSAITDIFDYSHNISSNYASRIVNQIYDVIYDLQDSPYIGRYVPELSDKQFRERICEKYRIIYYISEKDNTIFIRYIFCGRQNSNLFFKVHEKELFDFFIQLFI
;
A
#
# COMPACT_ATOMS: atom_id res chain seq x y z
N MET A 1 0.13 11.31 -11.94
CA MET A 1 1.37 10.90 -11.23
C MET A 1 1.77 9.47 -11.61
N GLN A 2 3.07 9.22 -11.65
CA GLN A 2 3.59 7.87 -11.87
C GLN A 2 3.34 6.99 -10.64
N ILE A 3 3.13 5.70 -10.85
CA ILE A 3 2.97 4.71 -9.77
C ILE A 3 4.20 3.83 -9.71
N ILE A 4 4.81 3.70 -8.54
CA ILE A 4 5.87 2.75 -8.26
C ILE A 4 5.42 1.85 -7.11
N ILE A 5 5.41 0.55 -7.34
CA ILE A 5 5.00 -0.44 -6.35
C ILE A 5 6.27 -1.02 -5.73
N SER A 6 6.40 -0.91 -4.40
CA SER A 6 7.56 -1.44 -3.68
C SER A 6 7.63 -2.97 -3.77
N ASP A 7 8.82 -3.52 -3.54
CA ASP A 7 8.99 -4.97 -3.49
C ASP A 7 8.16 -5.61 -2.38
N ASP A 8 8.06 -4.95 -1.23
CA ASP A 8 7.22 -5.41 -0.12
C ASP A 8 5.75 -5.48 -0.53
N ALA A 9 5.26 -4.46 -1.23
CA ALA A 9 3.87 -4.45 -1.71
C ALA A 9 3.64 -5.52 -2.79
N LYS A 10 4.59 -5.73 -3.69
CA LYS A 10 4.52 -6.79 -4.70
C LYS A 10 4.47 -8.17 -4.04
N SER A 11 5.34 -8.40 -3.05
CA SER A 11 5.34 -9.67 -2.30
C SER A 11 4.03 -9.89 -1.57
N ALA A 12 3.47 -8.83 -0.98
CA ALA A 12 2.17 -8.91 -0.32
C ALA A 12 1.06 -9.31 -1.29
N ILE A 13 1.05 -8.76 -2.49
CA ILE A 13 0.05 -9.14 -3.51
C ILE A 13 0.18 -10.62 -3.88
N THR A 14 1.40 -11.10 -4.04
CA THR A 14 1.66 -12.52 -4.32
C THR A 14 1.14 -13.40 -3.18
N ASP A 15 1.42 -13.03 -1.94
CA ASP A 15 0.96 -13.78 -0.76
C ASP A 15 -0.57 -13.77 -0.66
N ILE A 16 -1.19 -12.64 -0.95
CA ILE A 16 -2.66 -12.53 -0.98
C ILE A 16 -3.25 -13.45 -2.04
N PHE A 17 -2.64 -13.49 -3.24
CA PHE A 17 -3.09 -14.38 -4.30
C PHE A 17 -2.98 -15.83 -3.87
N ASP A 18 -1.85 -16.26 -3.33
CA ASP A 18 -1.61 -17.64 -2.93
C ASP A 18 -2.58 -18.07 -1.83
N TYR A 19 -2.76 -17.25 -0.82
CA TYR A 19 -3.72 -17.51 0.26
C TYR A 19 -5.14 -17.62 -0.28
N SER A 20 -5.54 -16.68 -1.13
CA SER A 20 -6.89 -16.63 -1.69
C SER A 20 -7.17 -17.77 -2.67
N HIS A 21 -6.14 -18.21 -3.39
CA HIS A 21 -6.24 -19.32 -4.33
C HIS A 21 -6.59 -20.64 -3.63
N ASN A 22 -6.15 -20.81 -2.40
CA ASN A 22 -6.52 -21.97 -1.58
C ASN A 22 -8.01 -21.99 -1.23
N ILE A 23 -8.69 -20.84 -1.29
CA ILE A 23 -10.12 -20.72 -1.10
C ILE A 23 -10.84 -20.96 -2.43
N SER A 24 -10.46 -20.23 -3.47
CA SER A 24 -11.00 -20.35 -4.82
C SER A 24 -10.14 -19.56 -5.80
N SER A 25 -9.94 -20.12 -7.01
CA SER A 25 -9.21 -19.42 -8.08
C SER A 25 -9.92 -18.13 -8.50
N ASN A 26 -11.25 -18.16 -8.60
CA ASN A 26 -12.03 -16.98 -8.97
C ASN A 26 -11.90 -15.88 -7.92
N TYR A 27 -11.93 -16.23 -6.65
CA TYR A 27 -11.76 -15.27 -5.56
C TYR A 27 -10.37 -14.63 -5.61
N ALA A 28 -9.32 -15.45 -5.81
CA ALA A 28 -7.94 -14.96 -5.90
C ALA A 28 -7.78 -13.95 -7.03
N SER A 29 -8.27 -14.25 -8.21
CA SER A 29 -8.19 -13.34 -9.36
C SER A 29 -8.97 -12.06 -9.11
N ARG A 30 -10.16 -12.16 -8.52
CA ARG A 30 -11.01 -11.01 -8.23
C ARG A 30 -10.36 -10.06 -7.24
N ILE A 31 -9.83 -10.58 -6.14
CA ILE A 31 -9.24 -9.72 -5.10
C ILE A 31 -7.97 -9.03 -5.59
N VAL A 32 -7.12 -9.72 -6.32
CA VAL A 32 -5.90 -9.14 -6.87
C VAL A 32 -6.22 -8.07 -7.91
N ASN A 33 -7.18 -8.32 -8.78
CA ASN A 33 -7.62 -7.33 -9.77
C ASN A 33 -8.19 -6.07 -9.09
N GLN A 34 -8.98 -6.25 -8.03
CA GLN A 34 -9.51 -5.10 -7.25
C GLN A 34 -8.40 -4.29 -6.61
N ILE A 35 -7.37 -4.95 -6.07
CA ILE A 35 -6.23 -4.26 -5.48
C ILE A 35 -5.50 -3.41 -6.54
N TYR A 36 -5.24 -3.98 -7.73
CA TYR A 36 -4.61 -3.23 -8.80
C TYR A 36 -5.49 -2.08 -9.30
N ASP A 37 -6.80 -2.27 -9.40
CA ASP A 37 -7.72 -1.21 -9.79
C ASP A 37 -7.66 -0.03 -8.82
N VAL A 38 -7.64 -0.31 -7.51
CA VAL A 38 -7.51 0.71 -6.49
C VAL A 38 -6.17 1.44 -6.60
N ILE A 39 -5.08 0.71 -6.83
CA ILE A 39 -3.75 1.29 -6.99
C ILE A 39 -3.73 2.23 -8.20
N TYR A 40 -4.19 1.78 -9.36
CA TYR A 40 -4.09 2.58 -10.59
C TYR A 40 -5.08 3.73 -10.64
N ASP A 41 -6.18 3.70 -9.89
CA ASP A 41 -7.05 4.86 -9.70
C ASP A 41 -6.29 6.07 -9.12
N LEU A 42 -5.22 5.81 -8.38
CA LEU A 42 -4.42 6.88 -7.77
C LEU A 42 -3.71 7.74 -8.79
N GLN A 43 -3.49 7.27 -10.01
CA GLN A 43 -2.87 8.08 -11.07
C GLN A 43 -3.68 9.36 -11.35
N ASP A 44 -5.01 9.23 -11.36
CA ASP A 44 -5.92 10.33 -11.64
C ASP A 44 -6.41 11.03 -10.36
N SER A 45 -6.36 10.34 -9.22
CA SER A 45 -6.91 10.83 -7.95
C SER A 45 -5.96 10.52 -6.79
N PRO A 46 -4.75 11.12 -6.76
CA PRO A 46 -3.73 10.73 -5.78
C PRO A 46 -4.13 11.01 -4.32
N TYR A 47 -5.01 11.99 -4.09
CA TYR A 47 -5.40 12.38 -2.73
C TYR A 47 -6.71 11.75 -2.26
N ILE A 48 -7.24 10.77 -2.99
CA ILE A 48 -8.52 10.13 -2.65
C ILE A 48 -8.46 9.31 -1.36
N GLY A 49 -7.29 8.78 -1.01
CA GLY A 49 -7.12 8.02 0.23
C GLY A 49 -7.14 8.90 1.47
N ARG A 50 -7.39 8.30 2.62
CA ARG A 50 -7.36 8.98 3.91
C ARG A 50 -5.95 9.03 4.46
N TYR A 51 -5.71 9.92 5.43
CA TYR A 51 -4.47 9.89 6.20
C TYR A 51 -4.36 8.57 6.98
N VAL A 52 -3.12 8.08 7.14
CA VAL A 52 -2.86 6.87 7.90
C VAL A 52 -2.86 7.25 9.39
N PRO A 53 -3.81 6.73 10.20
CA PRO A 53 -3.95 7.19 11.59
C PRO A 53 -2.70 6.92 12.45
N GLU A 54 -1.96 5.85 12.13
CA GLU A 54 -0.78 5.44 12.90
C GLU A 54 0.47 6.25 12.56
N LEU A 55 0.43 7.07 11.50
CA LEU A 55 1.58 7.84 11.03
C LEU A 55 1.29 9.33 11.15
N SER A 56 2.27 10.10 11.61
CA SER A 56 2.14 11.55 11.74
C SER A 56 2.35 12.28 10.42
N ASP A 57 3.06 11.67 9.47
CA ASP A 57 3.32 12.28 8.18
C ASP A 57 2.08 12.18 7.28
N LYS A 58 1.56 13.33 6.89
CA LYS A 58 0.33 13.43 6.09
C LYS A 58 0.53 13.17 4.60
N GLN A 59 1.76 12.95 4.15
CA GLN A 59 2.02 12.50 2.79
C GLN A 59 1.76 11.00 2.62
N PHE A 60 1.70 10.26 3.73
CA PHE A 60 1.19 8.90 3.72
C PHE A 60 -0.32 8.89 3.74
N ARG A 61 -0.90 8.13 2.83
CA ARG A 61 -2.34 7.90 2.75
C ARG A 61 -2.60 6.43 2.58
N GLU A 62 -3.85 6.03 2.75
CA GLU A 62 -4.27 4.66 2.54
C GLU A 62 -5.60 4.57 1.80
N ARG A 63 -5.73 3.49 1.05
CA ARG A 63 -7.00 3.04 0.51
C ARG A 63 -7.34 1.69 1.12
N ILE A 64 -8.62 1.47 1.31
CA ILE A 64 -9.12 0.19 1.79
C ILE A 64 -9.70 -0.57 0.60
N CYS A 65 -9.25 -1.82 0.43
CA CYS A 65 -9.77 -2.72 -0.59
C CYS A 65 -10.14 -4.03 0.11
N GLU A 66 -11.45 -4.29 0.27
CA GLU A 66 -11.95 -5.40 1.08
C GLU A 66 -11.39 -5.31 2.51
N LYS A 67 -10.67 -6.34 2.96
CA LYS A 67 -10.02 -6.35 4.28
C LYS A 67 -8.58 -5.84 4.26
N TYR A 68 -8.11 -5.39 3.11
CA TYR A 68 -6.70 -4.99 2.94
C TYR A 68 -6.55 -3.48 2.98
N ARG A 69 -5.47 -3.03 3.63
CA ARG A 69 -5.05 -1.64 3.65
C ARG A 69 -3.89 -1.48 2.66
N ILE A 70 -4.00 -0.50 1.79
CA ILE A 70 -2.98 -0.16 0.81
C ILE A 70 -2.39 1.18 1.23
N ILE A 71 -1.15 1.13 1.70
CA ILE A 71 -0.44 2.31 2.23
C ILE A 71 0.42 2.89 1.11
N TYR A 72 0.24 4.15 0.82
CA TYR A 72 1.01 4.82 -0.22
C TYR A 72 1.54 6.18 0.25
N TYR A 73 2.60 6.63 -0.42
CA TYR A 73 3.25 7.91 -0.16
C TYR A 73 3.18 8.76 -1.42
N ILE A 74 2.79 10.02 -1.27
CA ILE A 74 2.69 10.96 -2.38
C ILE A 74 3.93 11.85 -2.38
N SER A 75 4.74 11.74 -3.42
CA SER A 75 5.88 12.63 -3.65
C SER A 75 5.53 13.60 -4.78
N GLU A 76 5.11 14.80 -4.43
CA GLU A 76 4.83 15.84 -5.43
C GLU A 76 6.09 16.26 -6.17
N LYS A 77 7.21 16.32 -5.47
CA LYS A 77 8.52 16.63 -6.02
C LYS A 77 8.87 15.70 -7.18
N ASP A 78 8.64 14.41 -7.02
CA ASP A 78 8.98 13.39 -8.02
C ASP A 78 7.81 13.09 -8.95
N ASN A 79 6.67 13.71 -8.73
CA ASN A 79 5.41 13.42 -9.44
C ASN A 79 5.12 11.91 -9.43
N THR A 80 5.29 11.29 -8.26
CA THR A 80 5.24 9.84 -8.11
C THR A 80 4.46 9.46 -6.85
N ILE A 81 3.68 8.38 -6.98
CA ILE A 81 3.03 7.71 -5.86
C ILE A 81 3.77 6.41 -5.62
N PHE A 82 4.28 6.25 -4.40
CA PHE A 82 4.94 5.01 -3.98
C PHE A 82 3.98 4.16 -3.19
N ILE A 83 3.61 2.99 -3.72
CA ILE A 83 2.84 2.00 -2.98
C ILE A 83 3.81 1.27 -2.08
N ARG A 84 3.69 1.50 -0.76
CA ARG A 84 4.69 1.02 0.20
C ARG A 84 4.35 -0.32 0.83
N TYR A 85 3.11 -0.46 1.31
CA TYR A 85 2.68 -1.64 2.03
C TYR A 85 1.26 -2.01 1.69
N ILE A 86 0.99 -3.30 1.65
CA ILE A 86 -0.36 -3.85 1.57
C ILE A 86 -0.46 -4.92 2.64
N PHE A 87 -1.44 -4.80 3.52
CA PHE A 87 -1.62 -5.78 4.58
C PHE A 87 -3.08 -5.87 5.01
N CYS A 88 -3.41 -6.98 5.69
CA CYS A 88 -4.76 -7.17 6.21
C CYS A 88 -5.03 -6.17 7.33
N GLY A 89 -6.08 -5.37 7.18
CA GLY A 89 -6.45 -4.34 8.16
C GLY A 89 -6.91 -4.91 9.51
N ARG A 90 -7.12 -6.22 9.59
CA ARG A 90 -7.45 -6.90 10.85
C ARG A 90 -6.23 -7.26 11.69
N GLN A 91 -5.02 -7.11 11.14
CA GLN A 91 -3.78 -7.30 11.88
C GLN A 91 -3.59 -6.18 12.90
N ASN A 92 -2.73 -6.39 13.90
CA ASN A 92 -2.32 -5.33 14.80
C ASN A 92 -1.50 -4.29 14.04
N SER A 93 -2.17 -3.22 13.62
CA SER A 93 -1.56 -2.18 12.78
C SER A 93 -0.45 -1.41 13.51
N ASN A 94 -0.59 -1.20 14.81
CA ASN A 94 0.45 -0.53 15.60
C ASN A 94 1.74 -1.36 15.60
N LEU A 95 1.63 -2.66 15.78
CA LEU A 95 2.78 -3.56 15.72
C LEU A 95 3.39 -3.58 14.32
N PHE A 96 2.56 -3.61 13.28
CA PHE A 96 3.03 -3.58 11.90
C PHE A 96 3.90 -2.35 11.63
N PHE A 97 3.41 -1.16 11.97
CA PHE A 97 4.15 0.08 11.73
C PHE A 97 5.40 0.16 12.61
N LYS A 98 5.36 -0.34 13.82
CA LYS A 98 6.54 -0.39 14.69
C LYS A 98 7.64 -1.28 14.12
N VAL A 99 7.28 -2.45 13.60
CA VAL A 99 8.25 -3.38 12.98
C VAL A 99 8.89 -2.75 11.74
N HIS A 100 8.14 -1.97 10.97
CA HIS A 100 8.61 -1.34 9.74
C HIS A 100 9.13 0.10 9.92
N GLU A 101 9.26 0.57 11.16
CA GLU A 101 9.65 1.95 11.47
C GLU A 101 10.98 2.33 10.82
N LYS A 102 11.96 1.46 10.88
CA LYS A 102 13.27 1.71 10.28
C LYS A 102 13.18 1.83 8.76
N GLU A 103 12.42 0.97 8.12
CA GLU A 103 12.23 1.00 6.67
C GLU A 103 11.55 2.30 6.23
N LEU A 104 10.56 2.76 6.97
CA LEU A 104 9.90 4.03 6.71
C LEU A 104 10.87 5.19 6.85
N PHE A 105 11.71 5.17 7.88
CA PHE A 105 12.73 6.20 8.09
C PHE A 105 13.75 6.21 6.96
N ASP A 106 14.26 5.05 6.54
CA ASP A 106 15.21 4.91 5.44
C ASP A 106 14.60 5.41 4.13
N PHE A 107 13.33 5.12 3.89
CA PHE A 107 12.59 5.61 2.74
C PHE A 107 12.54 7.15 2.71
N PHE A 108 12.26 7.77 3.84
CA PHE A 108 12.29 9.23 3.96
C PHE A 108 13.63 9.82 3.61
N ILE A 109 14.70 9.26 4.16
CA ILE A 109 16.06 9.73 3.90
C ILE A 109 16.37 9.68 2.41
N GLN A 110 16.00 8.60 1.74
CA GLN A 110 16.21 8.46 0.29
C GLN A 110 15.47 9.52 -0.52
N LEU A 111 14.28 9.94 -0.09
CA LEU A 111 13.50 10.97 -0.78
C LEU A 111 14.11 12.36 -0.66
N PHE A 112 14.87 12.64 0.41
CA PHE A 112 15.44 13.96 0.69
C PHE A 112 16.93 14.09 0.36
N ILE A 113 17.56 13.00 -0.04
CA ILE A 113 18.92 13.01 -0.55
C ILE A 113 18.88 12.96 -2.07
#